data_ef6ee1c68d30fb6fa448eac58785aad5
#
_entry.id   ef6ee1c68d30fb6fa448eac58785aad5
#
_cell.length_a   1.000
_cell.length_b   1.000
_cell.length_c   1.000
_cell.angle_alpha   90.00
_cell.angle_beta   90.00
_cell.angle_gamma   90.00
#
_symmetry.space_group_name_H-M   'P 1'
#
loop_
_entity.id
_entity.type
_entity.pdbx_description
1 polymer ?
#
loop_
_entity_poly.entity_id
_entity_poly.type
_entity_poly.pdbx_seq_one_letter_code
_entity_poly.pdbx_strand_id
1 'polypeptide(L)'
;LTVVADHDSDDSIVERISAVGNLCVEGEKCKAPVAKAAAAPTGPRSGADVYTGSCAACHGTGAAGAPKLGDAAAWGPRAAKGLDALIANAMNGINAMPPKGMCMDCSDDEIKDAVKHMVDNSK
;
A
#
# COMPACT_ATOMS: atom_id res chain seq x y z
N LEU A 1 -23.82 -6.65 34.47
CA LEU A 1 -23.60 -7.97 33.89
C LEU A 1 -22.92 -7.76 32.53
N THR A 2 -21.58 -7.79 32.53
CA THR A 2 -20.76 -7.79 31.32
C THR A 2 -20.84 -9.16 30.70
N VAL A 3 -21.46 -9.25 29.54
CA VAL A 3 -21.39 -10.44 28.69
C VAL A 3 -19.94 -10.49 28.16
N VAL A 4 -19.15 -11.38 28.72
CA VAL A 4 -17.85 -11.73 28.15
C VAL A 4 -18.18 -12.49 26.87
N ALA A 5 -17.81 -11.90 25.71
CA ALA A 5 -17.90 -12.60 24.45
C ALA A 5 -17.01 -13.84 24.54
N ASP A 6 -17.63 -15.00 24.49
CA ASP A 6 -16.93 -16.29 24.53
C ASP A 6 -16.27 -16.50 23.17
N HIS A 7 -14.97 -16.17 23.11
CA HIS A 7 -14.18 -16.30 21.89
C HIS A 7 -13.80 -17.76 21.57
N ASP A 8 -14.12 -18.68 22.48
CA ASP A 8 -13.80 -20.10 22.35
C ASP A 8 -15.04 -20.96 22.09
N SER A 9 -16.21 -20.35 21.79
CA SER A 9 -17.37 -21.10 21.37
C SER A 9 -17.16 -21.71 19.99
N ASP A 10 -17.72 -22.90 19.75
CA ASP A 10 -17.63 -23.62 18.48
C ASP A 10 -18.09 -22.75 17.30
N ASP A 11 -19.13 -21.95 17.51
CA ASP A 11 -19.68 -21.02 16.51
C ASP A 11 -18.68 -19.91 16.14
N SER A 12 -17.98 -19.34 17.14
CA SER A 12 -16.99 -18.29 16.90
C SER A 12 -15.73 -18.83 16.22
N ILE A 13 -15.38 -20.08 16.50
CA ILE A 13 -14.25 -20.76 15.85
C ILE A 13 -14.59 -21.07 14.40
N VAL A 14 -15.78 -21.62 14.12
CA VAL A 14 -16.25 -21.92 12.77
C VAL A 14 -16.31 -20.67 11.90
N GLU A 15 -16.76 -19.54 12.43
CA GLU A 15 -16.80 -18.27 11.70
C GLU A 15 -15.41 -17.79 11.31
N ARG A 16 -14.42 -17.92 12.20
CA ARG A 16 -13.03 -17.49 11.94
C ARG A 16 -12.27 -18.39 10.99
N ILE A 17 -12.60 -19.69 10.93
CA ILE A 17 -11.94 -20.67 10.07
C ILE A 17 -12.76 -21.00 8.82
N SER A 18 -13.94 -20.42 8.67
CA SER A 18 -14.73 -20.62 7.45
C SER A 18 -13.96 -20.14 6.22
N ALA A 19 -13.99 -20.94 5.17
CA ALA A 19 -13.28 -20.65 3.93
C ALA A 19 -13.75 -19.30 3.35
N VAL A 20 -12.81 -18.44 2.99
CA VAL A 20 -13.06 -17.10 2.41
C VAL A 20 -13.53 -17.19 0.94
N GLY A 21 -14.03 -18.33 0.50
CA GLY A 21 -14.55 -18.53 -0.84
C GLY A 21 -15.15 -19.91 -1.01
N ASN A 22 -16.08 -20.02 -1.93
CA ASN A 22 -16.64 -21.30 -2.34
C ASN A 22 -15.90 -21.79 -3.58
N LEU A 23 -15.37 -23.01 -3.51
CA LEU A 23 -14.89 -23.71 -4.69
C LEU A 23 -16.07 -24.10 -5.57
N CYS A 24 -16.09 -23.57 -6.78
CA CYS A 24 -17.07 -23.97 -7.77
C CYS A 24 -16.52 -25.12 -8.60
N VAL A 25 -17.30 -26.21 -8.67
CA VAL A 25 -17.00 -27.33 -9.57
C VAL A 25 -17.69 -27.05 -10.91
N GLU A 26 -17.02 -27.34 -12.01
CA GLU A 26 -17.54 -27.15 -13.36
C GLU A 26 -18.87 -27.90 -13.53
N GLY A 27 -19.93 -27.13 -13.82
CA GLY A 27 -21.31 -27.70 -13.98
C GLY A 27 -22.29 -27.28 -12.89
N GLU A 28 -21.89 -26.67 -11.78
CA GLU A 28 -22.82 -26.17 -10.76
C GLU A 28 -23.03 -24.67 -10.86
N LYS A 29 -24.29 -24.25 -10.68
CA LYS A 29 -24.60 -22.79 -10.59
C LYS A 29 -24.12 -22.27 -9.24
N CYS A 30 -22.86 -21.82 -9.20
CA CYS A 30 -22.30 -21.21 -8.02
C CYS A 30 -22.98 -19.88 -7.73
N LYS A 31 -23.67 -19.81 -6.62
CA LYS A 31 -24.10 -18.56 -6.03
C LYS A 31 -22.87 -18.03 -5.25
N ALA A 32 -21.96 -17.38 -5.96
CA ALA A 32 -20.83 -16.73 -5.31
C ALA A 32 -21.38 -15.69 -4.33
N PRO A 33 -21.04 -15.74 -3.04
CA PRO A 33 -21.09 -14.53 -2.25
C PRO A 33 -20.05 -13.61 -2.88
N VAL A 34 -20.51 -12.53 -3.48
CA VAL A 34 -19.64 -11.46 -3.91
C VAL A 34 -18.99 -10.97 -2.62
N ALA A 35 -17.78 -11.48 -2.33
CA ALA A 35 -16.90 -10.76 -1.44
C ALA A 35 -16.83 -9.38 -2.07
N LYS A 36 -17.40 -8.38 -1.40
CA LYS A 36 -17.28 -6.99 -1.77
C LYS A 36 -15.80 -6.69 -1.65
N ALA A 37 -15.05 -7.01 -2.69
CA ALA A 37 -13.72 -6.46 -2.87
C ALA A 37 -13.92 -4.97 -2.64
N ALA A 38 -13.25 -4.41 -1.65
CA ALA A 38 -13.21 -2.97 -1.47
C ALA A 38 -12.88 -2.43 -2.86
N ALA A 39 -13.84 -1.75 -3.49
CA ALA A 39 -13.69 -1.24 -4.82
C ALA A 39 -12.41 -0.40 -4.80
N ALA A 40 -11.40 -0.84 -5.53
CA ALA A 40 -10.26 0.00 -5.79
C ALA A 40 -10.83 1.33 -6.32
N PRO A 41 -10.40 2.48 -5.81
CA PRO A 41 -10.92 3.76 -6.25
C PRO A 41 -10.82 3.80 -7.78
N THR A 42 -11.95 4.00 -8.45
CA THR A 42 -12.06 3.97 -9.92
C THR A 42 -11.52 5.24 -10.57
N GLY A 43 -10.64 5.98 -9.88
CA GLY A 43 -9.97 7.19 -10.34
C GLY A 43 -8.48 7.16 -9.98
N PRO A 44 -7.69 8.12 -10.50
CA PRO A 44 -6.29 8.24 -10.13
C PRO A 44 -6.17 8.43 -8.61
N ARG A 45 -5.33 7.62 -7.98
CA ARG A 45 -5.07 7.68 -6.54
C ARG A 45 -4.27 8.95 -6.22
N SER A 46 -4.53 9.55 -5.07
CA SER A 46 -3.71 10.66 -4.60
C SER A 46 -2.29 10.22 -4.24
N GLY A 47 -1.33 11.14 -4.23
CA GLY A 47 0.04 10.84 -3.80
C GLY A 47 0.11 10.28 -2.38
N ALA A 48 -0.78 10.71 -1.48
CA ALA A 48 -0.90 10.19 -0.12
C ALA A 48 -1.40 8.74 -0.10
N ASP A 49 -2.37 8.39 -0.94
CA ASP A 49 -2.91 7.03 -1.04
C ASP A 49 -1.86 6.07 -1.60
N VAL A 50 -1.16 6.48 -2.64
CA VAL A 50 -0.06 5.69 -3.24
C VAL A 50 1.07 5.52 -2.23
N TYR A 51 1.45 6.58 -1.51
CA TYR A 51 2.43 6.49 -0.43
C TYR A 51 2.03 5.46 0.61
N THR A 52 0.81 5.56 1.13
CA THR A 52 0.31 4.65 2.18
C THR A 52 0.25 3.21 1.72
N GLY A 53 -0.16 2.98 0.48
CA GLY A 53 -0.35 1.63 -0.07
C GLY A 53 0.94 0.93 -0.49
N SER A 54 1.96 1.68 -0.95
CA SER A 54 3.13 1.08 -1.59
C SER A 54 4.48 1.56 -1.04
N CYS A 55 4.56 2.79 -0.57
CA CYS A 55 5.84 3.42 -0.22
C CYS A 55 6.13 3.38 1.29
N ALA A 56 5.09 3.43 2.12
CA ALA A 56 5.18 3.55 3.57
C ALA A 56 5.90 2.39 4.26
N ALA A 57 5.86 1.19 3.68
CA ALA A 57 6.54 0.02 4.23
C ALA A 57 8.05 0.28 4.44
N CYS A 58 8.69 0.94 3.51
CA CYS A 58 10.10 1.31 3.59
C CYS A 58 10.30 2.75 4.08
N HIS A 59 9.59 3.72 3.49
CA HIS A 59 9.75 5.15 3.79
C HIS A 59 9.07 5.60 5.09
N GLY A 60 8.25 4.78 5.71
CA GLY A 60 7.71 5.02 7.06
C GLY A 60 8.65 4.54 8.16
N THR A 61 9.43 3.49 7.89
CA THR A 61 10.29 2.82 8.88
C THR A 61 11.78 3.11 8.70
N GLY A 62 12.20 3.47 7.50
CA GLY A 62 13.63 3.60 7.13
C GLY A 62 14.26 2.27 6.72
N ALA A 63 13.45 1.26 6.37
CA ALA A 63 13.93 -0.06 5.96
C ALA A 63 14.89 0.06 4.77
N ALA A 64 15.92 -0.78 4.76
CA ALA A 64 16.95 -0.83 3.72
C ALA A 64 17.61 0.54 3.39
N GLY A 65 17.66 1.44 4.37
CA GLY A 65 18.24 2.77 4.20
C GLY A 65 17.33 3.78 3.48
N ALA A 66 16.03 3.48 3.37
CA ALA A 66 15.07 4.42 2.79
C ALA A 66 14.96 5.70 3.63
N PRO A 67 14.94 6.89 3.01
CA PRO A 67 14.71 8.13 3.75
C PRO A 67 13.29 8.14 4.30
N LYS A 68 13.16 8.32 5.61
CA LYS A 68 11.86 8.31 6.29
C LYS A 68 11.05 9.55 5.93
N LEU A 69 9.75 9.41 5.80
CA LEU A 69 8.83 10.54 5.69
C LEU A 69 8.98 11.44 6.91
N GLY A 70 9.09 12.75 6.69
CA GLY A 70 9.26 13.74 7.76
C GLY A 70 10.71 13.95 8.20
N ASP A 71 11.66 13.18 7.69
CA ASP A 71 13.09 13.35 8.01
C ASP A 71 13.75 14.37 7.06
N ALA A 72 13.70 15.64 7.43
CA ALA A 72 14.28 16.73 6.65
C ALA A 72 15.79 16.56 6.42
N ALA A 73 16.52 15.95 7.36
CA ALA A 73 17.95 15.72 7.23
C ALA A 73 18.26 14.67 6.14
N ALA A 74 17.46 13.63 6.07
CA ALA A 74 17.59 12.61 5.03
C ALA A 74 17.09 13.10 3.66
N TRP A 75 16.02 13.88 3.63
CA TRP A 75 15.44 14.37 2.38
C TRP A 75 16.14 15.61 1.81
N GLY A 76 16.72 16.49 2.65
CA GLY A 76 17.36 17.72 2.21
C GLY A 76 18.38 17.54 1.08
N PRO A 77 19.41 16.70 1.25
CA PRO A 77 20.42 16.45 0.21
C PRO A 77 19.84 15.78 -1.05
N ARG A 78 18.76 15.01 -0.88
CA ARG A 78 18.05 14.35 -1.99
C ARG A 78 17.22 15.34 -2.77
N ALA A 79 16.43 16.16 -2.07
CA ALA A 79 15.60 17.19 -2.67
C ALA A 79 16.43 18.29 -3.39
N ALA A 80 17.65 18.54 -2.95
CA ALA A 80 18.57 19.45 -3.61
C ALA A 80 18.94 19.02 -5.05
N LYS A 81 18.79 17.76 -5.39
CA LYS A 81 18.97 17.24 -6.75
C LYS A 81 17.84 17.57 -7.72
N GLY A 82 16.76 18.11 -7.20
CA GLY A 82 15.55 18.44 -7.96
C GLY A 82 14.50 17.32 -7.95
N LEU A 83 13.26 17.73 -8.06
CA LEU A 83 12.11 16.81 -8.04
C LEU A 83 12.15 15.80 -9.19
N ASP A 84 12.56 16.23 -10.37
CA ASP A 84 12.65 15.36 -11.56
C ASP A 84 13.64 14.21 -11.36
N ALA A 85 14.78 14.47 -10.71
CA ALA A 85 15.75 13.43 -10.38
C ALA A 85 15.18 12.43 -9.38
N LEU A 86 14.41 12.88 -8.41
CA LEU A 86 13.76 12.02 -7.44
C LEU A 86 12.68 11.15 -8.11
N ILE A 87 11.90 11.73 -9.00
CA ILE A 87 10.89 11.01 -9.79
C ILE A 87 11.57 9.94 -10.66
N ALA A 88 12.63 10.30 -11.37
CA ALA A 88 13.37 9.34 -12.18
C ALA A 88 13.93 8.17 -11.36
N ASN A 89 14.45 8.44 -10.16
CA ASN A 89 14.91 7.41 -9.24
C ASN A 89 13.76 6.50 -8.75
N ALA A 90 12.61 7.08 -8.46
CA ALA A 90 11.44 6.31 -8.05
C ALA A 90 10.91 5.43 -9.20
N MET A 91 10.92 5.94 -10.43
CA MET A 91 10.46 5.21 -11.61
C MET A 91 11.37 4.03 -11.98
N ASN A 92 12.68 4.26 -11.93
CA ASN A 92 13.68 3.28 -12.37
C ASN A 92 14.23 2.41 -11.23
N GLY A 93 13.97 2.80 -9.99
CA GLY A 93 14.62 2.22 -8.80
C GLY A 93 16.02 2.82 -8.58
N ILE A 94 16.46 2.80 -7.32
CA ILE A 94 17.79 3.25 -6.91
C ILE A 94 18.26 2.48 -5.69
N ASN A 95 19.48 1.94 -5.71
CA ASN A 95 20.04 1.12 -4.63
C ASN A 95 19.08 -0.04 -4.26
N ALA A 96 18.64 -0.09 -3.00
CA ALA A 96 17.69 -1.12 -2.53
C ALA A 96 16.21 -0.81 -2.89
N MET A 97 15.93 0.39 -3.41
CA MET A 97 14.58 0.77 -3.83
C MET A 97 14.23 0.14 -5.18
N PRO A 98 13.18 -0.71 -5.26
CA PRO A 98 12.76 -1.27 -6.53
C PRO A 98 12.07 -0.22 -7.42
N PRO A 99 11.98 -0.45 -8.75
CA PRO A 99 11.24 0.40 -9.64
C PRO A 99 9.80 0.62 -9.18
N LYS A 100 9.35 1.87 -9.19
CA LYS A 100 8.00 2.29 -8.73
C LYS A 100 7.67 1.88 -7.30
N GLY A 101 8.66 1.55 -6.45
CA GLY A 101 8.41 1.02 -5.10
C GLY A 101 7.57 -0.26 -5.10
N MET A 102 7.66 -1.08 -6.15
CA MET A 102 6.85 -2.27 -6.43
C MET A 102 5.37 -1.99 -6.75
N CYS A 103 4.97 -0.75 -6.91
CA CYS A 103 3.62 -0.40 -7.36
C CYS A 103 3.50 -0.55 -8.88
N MET A 104 3.38 -1.76 -9.35
CA MET A 104 3.38 -2.05 -10.80
C MET A 104 2.10 -1.58 -11.50
N ASP A 105 1.02 -1.41 -10.76
CA ASP A 105 -0.27 -0.89 -11.21
C ASP A 105 -0.40 0.63 -11.10
N CYS A 106 0.61 1.31 -10.51
CA CYS A 106 0.63 2.76 -10.43
C CYS A 106 0.98 3.37 -11.78
N SER A 107 0.21 4.37 -12.18
CA SER A 107 0.58 5.23 -13.31
C SER A 107 1.80 6.11 -12.97
N ASP A 108 2.43 6.64 -14.01
CA ASP A 108 3.60 7.50 -13.83
C ASP A 108 3.23 8.79 -13.07
N ASP A 109 2.03 9.31 -13.29
CA ASP A 109 1.55 10.49 -12.58
C ASP A 109 1.27 10.21 -11.10
N GLU A 110 0.71 9.05 -10.78
CA GLU A 110 0.54 8.60 -9.39
C GLU A 110 1.87 8.48 -8.65
N ILE A 111 2.91 7.96 -9.30
CA ILE A 111 4.26 7.90 -8.71
C ILE A 111 4.84 9.31 -8.51
N LYS A 112 4.68 10.22 -9.48
CA LYS A 112 5.10 11.63 -9.34
C LYS A 112 4.42 12.30 -8.14
N ASP A 113 3.13 12.10 -7.99
CA ASP A 113 2.35 12.67 -6.89
C ASP A 113 2.77 12.08 -5.53
N ALA A 114 3.09 10.79 -5.48
CA ALA A 114 3.62 10.14 -4.28
C ALA A 114 5.01 10.69 -3.89
N VAL A 115 5.92 10.86 -4.84
CA VAL A 115 7.24 11.46 -4.61
C VAL A 115 7.10 12.90 -4.11
N LYS A 116 6.23 13.68 -4.75
CA LYS A 116 5.94 15.06 -4.34
C LYS A 116 5.37 15.11 -2.92
N HIS A 117 4.41 14.23 -2.61
CA HIS A 117 3.86 14.10 -1.27
C HIS A 117 4.94 13.84 -0.21
N MET A 118 5.87 12.92 -0.46
CA MET A 118 6.96 12.61 0.47
C MET A 118 7.91 13.79 0.65
N VAL A 119 8.29 14.48 -0.42
CA VAL A 119 9.20 15.66 -0.37
C VAL A 119 8.54 16.81 0.38
N ASP A 120 7.27 17.11 0.11
CA ASP A 120 6.56 18.23 0.71
C ASP A 120 6.31 18.02 2.22
N ASN A 121 6.16 16.77 2.64
CA ASN A 121 6.00 16.42 4.06
C ASN A 121 7.33 16.15 4.80
N SER A 122 8.46 16.39 4.15
CA SER A 122 9.80 16.13 4.71
C SER A 122 10.74 17.36 4.64
N LYS A 123 10.17 18.54 4.52
CA LYS A 123 10.89 19.83 4.52
C LYS A 123 11.03 20.38 5.92
#